data_a81a0bf73087dbe6d3256702c352f3ab
#
_entry.id   a81a0bf73087dbe6d3256702c352f3ab
#
_cell.length_a   1.000
_cell.length_b   1.000
_cell.length_c   1.000
_cell.angle_alpha   90.00
_cell.angle_beta   90.00
_cell.angle_gamma   90.00
#
_symmetry.space_group_name_H-M   'P 1'
#
loop_
_entity.id
_entity.type
_entity.pdbx_description
1 polymer ?
#
loop_
_entity_poly.entity_id
_entity_poly.type
_entity_poly.pdbx_seq_one_letter_code
_entity_poly.pdbx_strand_id
1 'polypeptide(L)'
;MDYQTLNTGAKMPMIGYGVFQIPPQECTRCVLDALEVGYRHIDTAQAYFNEAEVGEAIATSGIPREEIFLTTKVWISNAGEEKAYASILESLKKLKTDYIDLLLIHQPFGDYYGTYRAMLKAQREGLVKSYGVSNFFPDRYVDLVECTGIVPAVNQIEGHVFNQQTKARDIYARYGTAVQAWAPFAEGKRNMFRNPVIAKIGKQYGKSNAQIALRFLLQLGMTVLPKSVHKARMIENFDIFSFSLSIEDMRTIATLDDDESLFISHTDPDMVKFLIDYTKKKD
;
A
#
# COMPACT_ATOMS: atom_id res chain seq x y z
N MET A 1 0.63 -8.05 16.52
CA MET A 1 0.46 -7.18 15.32
C MET A 1 -0.13 -5.87 15.78
N ASP A 2 0.42 -4.74 15.32
CA ASP A 2 -0.03 -3.40 15.69
C ASP A 2 -1.05 -2.89 14.66
N TYR A 3 -1.91 -1.96 15.08
CA TYR A 3 -2.95 -1.36 14.26
C TYR A 3 -2.85 0.16 14.27
N GLN A 4 -3.13 0.78 13.15
CA GLN A 4 -3.30 2.22 13.01
C GLN A 4 -4.79 2.55 12.89
N THR A 5 -5.29 3.48 13.71
CA THR A 5 -6.65 3.98 13.57
C THR A 5 -6.68 5.06 12.50
N LEU A 6 -7.46 4.84 11.44
CA LEU A 6 -7.67 5.80 10.36
C LEU A 6 -8.64 6.91 10.78
N ASN A 7 -8.65 8.03 10.05
CA ASN A 7 -9.60 9.14 10.26
C ASN A 7 -11.08 8.73 10.06
N THR A 8 -11.32 7.60 9.40
CA THR A 8 -12.65 6.98 9.27
C THR A 8 -13.06 6.13 10.48
N GLY A 9 -12.16 5.96 11.46
CA GLY A 9 -12.35 5.08 12.62
C GLY A 9 -11.96 3.61 12.40
N ALA A 10 -11.67 3.21 11.17
CA ALA A 10 -11.25 1.85 10.86
C ALA A 10 -9.87 1.54 11.45
N LYS A 11 -9.67 0.31 11.93
CA LYS A 11 -8.38 -0.19 12.43
C LYS A 11 -7.65 -0.94 11.31
N MET A 12 -6.59 -0.37 10.79
CA MET A 12 -5.77 -0.94 9.74
C MET A 12 -4.53 -1.63 10.34
N PRO A 13 -4.28 -2.93 10.03
CA PRO A 13 -3.04 -3.59 10.44
C PRO A 13 -1.82 -2.88 9.84
N MET A 14 -0.78 -2.65 10.66
CA MET A 14 0.43 -1.93 10.24
C MET A 14 1.38 -2.74 9.36
N ILE A 15 1.11 -4.02 9.15
CA ILE A 15 1.75 -4.84 8.12
C ILE A 15 0.66 -5.44 7.23
N GLY A 16 0.79 -5.27 5.92
CA GLY A 16 -0.06 -5.91 4.93
C GLY A 16 0.75 -6.79 3.98
N TYR A 17 0.07 -7.65 3.27
CA TYR A 17 0.65 -8.50 2.23
C TYR A 17 0.30 -7.95 0.86
N GLY A 18 1.30 -7.44 0.13
CA GLY A 18 1.13 -6.94 -1.22
C GLY A 18 1.19 -8.05 -2.26
N VAL A 19 0.31 -8.01 -3.27
CA VAL A 19 0.26 -9.01 -4.35
C VAL A 19 0.70 -8.48 -5.71
N PHE A 20 1.29 -7.30 -5.78
CA PHE A 20 1.85 -6.77 -7.02
C PHE A 20 2.90 -7.73 -7.61
N GLN A 21 2.89 -7.94 -8.94
CA GLN A 21 3.76 -8.88 -9.65
C GLN A 21 3.63 -10.35 -9.19
N ILE A 22 2.56 -10.74 -8.55
CA ILE A 22 2.23 -12.17 -8.36
C ILE A 22 1.29 -12.57 -9.50
N PRO A 23 1.69 -13.53 -10.34
CA PRO A 23 0.84 -13.95 -11.45
C PRO A 23 -0.42 -14.64 -10.90
N PRO A 24 -1.58 -14.55 -11.62
CA PRO A 24 -2.84 -15.13 -11.17
C PRO A 24 -2.71 -16.59 -10.71
N GLN A 25 -1.96 -17.40 -11.44
CA GLN A 25 -1.80 -18.85 -11.16
C GLN A 25 -1.18 -19.16 -9.80
N GLU A 26 -0.42 -18.20 -9.22
CA GLU A 26 0.20 -18.35 -7.89
C GLU A 26 -0.50 -17.53 -6.82
N CYS A 27 -1.35 -16.57 -7.20
CA CYS A 27 -1.85 -15.55 -6.29
C CYS A 27 -2.72 -16.15 -5.16
N THR A 28 -3.66 -17.03 -5.49
CA THR A 28 -4.52 -17.71 -4.47
C THR A 28 -3.67 -18.42 -3.43
N ARG A 29 -2.69 -19.23 -3.85
CA ARG A 29 -1.79 -19.94 -2.93
C ARG A 29 -1.00 -18.95 -2.06
N CYS A 30 -0.42 -17.91 -2.67
CA CYS A 30 0.39 -16.95 -1.94
C CYS A 30 -0.42 -16.18 -0.89
N VAL A 31 -1.66 -15.81 -1.19
CA VAL A 31 -2.55 -15.13 -0.24
C VAL A 31 -2.95 -16.07 0.89
N LEU A 32 -3.28 -17.33 0.60
CA LEU A 32 -3.57 -18.34 1.62
C LEU A 32 -2.37 -18.55 2.55
N ASP A 33 -1.15 -18.68 2.00
CA ASP A 33 0.08 -18.78 2.78
C ASP A 33 0.27 -17.57 3.70
N ALA A 34 0.02 -16.35 3.21
CA ALA A 34 0.12 -15.14 4.01
C ALA A 34 -0.93 -15.10 5.15
N LEU A 35 -2.17 -15.47 4.86
CA LEU A 35 -3.25 -15.55 5.85
C LEU A 35 -2.94 -16.60 6.93
N GLU A 36 -2.39 -17.76 6.56
CA GLU A 36 -1.95 -18.81 7.48
C GLU A 36 -0.78 -18.34 8.38
N VAL A 37 0.15 -17.54 7.85
CA VAL A 37 1.24 -16.91 8.63
C VAL A 37 0.70 -15.92 9.68
N GLY A 38 -0.46 -15.33 9.44
CA GLY A 38 -1.10 -14.39 10.36
C GLY A 38 -1.35 -13.00 9.77
N TYR A 39 -1.03 -12.76 8.50
CA TYR A 39 -1.43 -11.50 7.85
C TYR A 39 -2.95 -11.36 7.87
N ARG A 40 -3.40 -10.13 8.12
CA ARG A 40 -4.84 -9.78 8.12
C ARG A 40 -5.11 -8.53 7.28
N HIS A 41 -4.14 -8.06 6.52
CA HIS A 41 -4.26 -6.97 5.56
C HIS A 41 -3.71 -7.45 4.22
N ILE A 42 -4.57 -7.48 3.19
CA ILE A 42 -4.21 -7.88 1.82
C ILE A 42 -4.36 -6.66 0.91
N ASP A 43 -3.31 -6.36 0.15
CA ASP A 43 -3.26 -5.22 -0.78
C ASP A 43 -3.15 -5.69 -2.23
N THR A 44 -4.20 -5.45 -3.01
CA THR A 44 -4.28 -5.68 -4.45
C THR A 44 -4.61 -4.40 -5.21
N ALA A 45 -4.89 -4.49 -6.51
CA ALA A 45 -5.37 -3.40 -7.36
C ALA A 45 -5.99 -3.93 -8.64
N GLN A 46 -6.88 -3.16 -9.27
CA GLN A 46 -7.43 -3.46 -10.60
C GLN A 46 -6.33 -3.73 -11.64
N ALA A 47 -5.26 -2.91 -11.61
CA ALA A 47 -4.12 -3.02 -12.52
C ALA A 47 -3.24 -4.26 -12.32
N TYR A 48 -3.41 -5.02 -11.22
CA TYR A 48 -2.60 -6.23 -10.97
C TYR A 48 -3.20 -7.47 -11.63
N PHE A 49 -4.47 -7.40 -12.07
CA PHE A 49 -5.19 -8.49 -12.76
C PHE A 49 -5.27 -9.78 -11.95
N ASN A 50 -5.26 -9.68 -10.62
CA ASN A 50 -5.33 -10.80 -9.70
C ASN A 50 -6.37 -10.63 -8.57
N GLU A 51 -7.32 -9.69 -8.73
CA GLU A 51 -8.40 -9.48 -7.76
C GLU A 51 -9.27 -10.72 -7.57
N ALA A 52 -9.52 -11.49 -8.65
CA ALA A 52 -10.33 -12.70 -8.57
C ALA A 52 -9.67 -13.79 -7.72
N GLU A 53 -8.36 -13.95 -7.85
CA GLU A 53 -7.56 -14.92 -7.10
C GLU A 53 -7.41 -14.51 -5.63
N VAL A 54 -7.31 -13.20 -5.35
CA VAL A 54 -7.38 -12.66 -3.98
C VAL A 54 -8.73 -12.95 -3.37
N GLY A 55 -9.83 -12.71 -4.10
CA GLY A 55 -11.19 -13.03 -3.66
C GLY A 55 -11.40 -14.51 -3.38
N GLU A 56 -10.88 -15.40 -4.25
CA GLU A 56 -10.90 -16.85 -4.06
C GLU A 56 -10.17 -17.26 -2.79
N ALA A 57 -8.95 -16.71 -2.57
CA ALA A 57 -8.17 -17.02 -1.39
C ALA A 57 -8.88 -16.61 -0.09
N ILE A 58 -9.46 -15.40 -0.05
CA ILE A 58 -10.20 -14.91 1.12
C ILE A 58 -11.43 -15.80 1.37
N ALA A 59 -12.22 -16.11 0.34
CA ALA A 59 -13.42 -16.91 0.46
C ALA A 59 -13.15 -18.36 0.93
N THR A 60 -11.98 -18.91 0.60
CA THR A 60 -11.61 -20.29 0.93
C THR A 60 -10.69 -20.40 2.15
N SER A 61 -10.22 -19.29 2.72
CA SER A 61 -9.27 -19.25 3.84
C SER A 61 -9.84 -19.80 5.16
N GLY A 62 -11.16 -19.84 5.31
CA GLY A 62 -11.83 -20.15 6.57
C GLY A 62 -11.76 -19.04 7.63
N ILE A 63 -11.18 -17.88 7.28
CA ILE A 63 -11.09 -16.71 8.16
C ILE A 63 -12.34 -15.84 7.92
N PRO A 64 -13.03 -15.39 8.98
CA PRO A 64 -14.15 -14.46 8.83
C PRO A 64 -13.77 -13.23 8.04
N ARG A 65 -14.62 -12.78 7.09
CA ARG A 65 -14.31 -11.63 6.21
C ARG A 65 -13.99 -10.37 7.00
N GLU A 66 -14.64 -10.15 8.11
CA GLU A 66 -14.46 -8.99 8.99
C GLU A 66 -13.11 -8.97 9.71
N GLU A 67 -12.39 -10.08 9.76
CA GLU A 67 -11.04 -10.14 10.30
C GLU A 67 -9.97 -9.76 9.27
N ILE A 68 -10.35 -9.63 7.99
CA ILE A 68 -9.44 -9.31 6.90
C ILE A 68 -9.65 -7.87 6.45
N PHE A 69 -8.60 -7.06 6.54
CA PHE A 69 -8.55 -5.71 5.98
C PHE A 69 -8.12 -5.79 4.50
N LEU A 70 -9.04 -5.56 3.59
CA LEU A 70 -8.83 -5.69 2.15
C LEU A 70 -8.69 -4.34 1.49
N THR A 71 -7.57 -4.15 0.78
CA THR A 71 -7.30 -2.96 -0.03
C THR A 71 -7.29 -3.30 -1.52
N THR A 72 -8.00 -2.51 -2.31
CA THR A 72 -7.82 -2.47 -3.77
C THR A 72 -7.78 -1.02 -4.28
N LYS A 73 -7.51 -0.83 -5.59
CA LYS A 73 -7.22 0.49 -6.15
C LYS A 73 -7.89 0.66 -7.51
N VAL A 74 -8.52 1.82 -7.72
CA VAL A 74 -9.10 2.21 -9.02
C VAL A 74 -7.97 2.61 -9.95
N TRP A 75 -7.89 1.94 -11.12
CA TRP A 75 -6.87 2.22 -12.12
C TRP A 75 -7.23 3.43 -13.00
N ILE A 76 -6.25 4.03 -13.66
CA ILE A 76 -6.40 5.25 -14.47
C ILE A 76 -7.44 5.08 -15.61
N SER A 77 -7.53 3.90 -16.25
CA SER A 77 -8.51 3.64 -17.32
C SER A 77 -9.96 3.79 -16.84
N ASN A 78 -10.17 3.60 -15.53
CA ASN A 78 -11.46 3.73 -14.86
C ASN A 78 -11.64 5.10 -14.18
N ALA A 79 -10.78 6.10 -14.48
CA ALA A 79 -10.91 7.43 -13.88
C ALA A 79 -12.18 8.14 -14.35
N GLY A 80 -12.77 8.93 -13.42
CA GLY A 80 -14.05 9.62 -13.61
C GLY A 80 -15.18 8.97 -12.83
N GLU A 81 -16.24 9.74 -12.56
CA GLU A 81 -17.25 9.33 -11.58
C GLU A 81 -18.02 8.07 -11.98
N GLU A 82 -18.54 8.01 -13.19
CA GLU A 82 -19.34 6.87 -13.67
C GLU A 82 -18.48 5.61 -13.85
N LYS A 83 -17.33 5.75 -14.53
CA LYS A 83 -16.42 4.63 -14.79
C LYS A 83 -15.85 4.06 -13.48
N ALA A 84 -15.43 4.93 -12.57
CA ALA A 84 -14.90 4.49 -11.28
C ALA A 84 -15.96 3.76 -10.48
N TYR A 85 -17.18 4.27 -10.41
CA TYR A 85 -18.25 3.60 -9.69
C TYR A 85 -18.56 2.22 -10.28
N ALA A 86 -18.67 2.09 -11.60
CA ALA A 86 -18.86 0.80 -12.26
C ALA A 86 -17.70 -0.17 -11.98
N SER A 87 -16.46 0.33 -11.99
CA SER A 87 -15.27 -0.48 -11.71
C SER A 87 -15.18 -0.94 -10.24
N ILE A 88 -15.71 -0.15 -9.29
CA ILE A 88 -15.82 -0.55 -7.87
C ILE A 88 -16.75 -1.78 -7.74
N LEU A 89 -17.90 -1.76 -8.41
CA LEU A 89 -18.84 -2.89 -8.40
C LEU A 89 -18.20 -4.14 -9.01
N GLU A 90 -17.43 -3.99 -10.07
CA GLU A 90 -16.70 -5.09 -10.69
C GLU A 90 -15.59 -5.63 -9.78
N SER A 91 -14.86 -4.77 -9.07
CA SER A 91 -13.87 -5.20 -8.06
C SER A 91 -14.52 -5.99 -6.93
N LEU A 92 -15.66 -5.54 -6.39
CA LEU A 92 -16.42 -6.28 -5.37
C LEU A 92 -16.80 -7.69 -5.84
N LYS A 93 -17.27 -7.81 -7.09
CA LYS A 93 -17.60 -9.09 -7.71
C LYS A 93 -16.38 -10.01 -7.82
N LYS A 94 -15.24 -9.50 -8.32
CA LYS A 94 -13.98 -10.26 -8.44
C LYS A 94 -13.46 -10.67 -7.07
N LEU A 95 -13.48 -9.77 -6.11
CA LEU A 95 -13.03 -10.00 -4.74
C LEU A 95 -13.99 -10.86 -3.91
N LYS A 96 -15.18 -11.22 -4.47
CA LYS A 96 -16.22 -12.06 -3.82
C LYS A 96 -16.61 -11.52 -2.44
N THR A 97 -16.82 -10.23 -2.33
CA THR A 97 -17.11 -9.55 -1.05
C THR A 97 -18.14 -8.43 -1.24
N ASP A 98 -18.89 -8.15 -0.19
CA ASP A 98 -19.90 -7.08 -0.19
C ASP A 98 -19.31 -5.72 0.12
N TYR A 99 -18.08 -5.66 0.64
CA TYR A 99 -17.39 -4.40 0.95
C TYR A 99 -15.88 -4.49 0.82
N ILE A 100 -15.26 -3.34 0.56
CA ILE A 100 -13.80 -3.11 0.56
C ILE A 100 -13.45 -2.29 1.81
N ASP A 101 -12.42 -2.69 2.57
CA ASP A 101 -11.99 -1.97 3.76
C ASP A 101 -11.29 -0.65 3.42
N LEU A 102 -10.45 -0.67 2.39
CA LEU A 102 -9.77 0.51 1.88
C LEU A 102 -9.73 0.52 0.35
N LEU A 103 -10.33 1.55 -0.25
CA LEU A 103 -10.24 1.79 -1.68
C LEU A 103 -9.33 2.99 -1.97
N LEU A 104 -8.39 2.85 -2.90
CA LEU A 104 -7.46 3.90 -3.27
C LEU A 104 -7.65 4.36 -4.71
N ILE A 105 -7.42 5.64 -4.99
CA ILE A 105 -7.06 6.08 -6.35
C ILE A 105 -5.62 5.63 -6.58
N HIS A 106 -5.37 4.79 -7.58
CA HIS A 106 -4.06 4.15 -7.77
C HIS A 106 -2.97 5.13 -8.22
N GLN A 107 -3.34 6.07 -9.09
CA GLN A 107 -2.42 7.05 -9.67
C GLN A 107 -3.08 8.44 -9.72
N PRO A 108 -2.31 9.53 -9.52
CA PRO A 108 -2.81 10.89 -9.49
C PRO A 108 -3.03 11.46 -10.91
N PHE A 109 -3.68 10.70 -11.80
CA PHE A 109 -3.84 11.05 -13.22
C PHE A 109 -5.27 10.83 -13.70
N GLY A 110 -5.64 11.56 -14.77
CA GLY A 110 -7.00 11.55 -15.30
C GLY A 110 -7.98 12.33 -14.41
N ASP A 111 -9.27 12.00 -14.50
CA ASP A 111 -10.30 12.62 -13.67
C ASP A 111 -10.34 11.97 -12.27
N TYR A 112 -9.29 12.21 -11.47
CA TYR A 112 -9.25 11.69 -10.10
C TYR A 112 -10.26 12.38 -9.16
N TYR A 113 -10.71 13.59 -9.46
CA TYR A 113 -11.81 14.24 -8.71
C TYR A 113 -13.13 13.51 -8.91
N GLY A 114 -13.47 13.13 -10.15
CA GLY A 114 -14.64 12.30 -10.43
C GLY A 114 -14.51 10.93 -9.77
N THR A 115 -13.34 10.30 -9.84
CA THR A 115 -13.05 9.05 -9.15
C THR A 115 -13.28 9.18 -7.64
N TYR A 116 -12.81 10.28 -7.03
CA TYR A 116 -12.97 10.52 -5.60
C TYR A 116 -14.44 10.64 -5.21
N ARG A 117 -15.26 11.35 -6.02
CA ARG A 117 -16.72 11.42 -5.80
C ARG A 117 -17.38 10.05 -5.90
N ALA A 118 -16.99 9.20 -6.83
CA ALA A 118 -17.47 7.82 -6.92
C ALA A 118 -17.15 7.00 -5.66
N MET A 119 -15.93 7.13 -5.13
CA MET A 119 -15.51 6.44 -3.91
C MET A 119 -16.33 6.91 -2.68
N LEU A 120 -16.60 8.21 -2.57
CA LEU A 120 -17.46 8.78 -1.52
C LEU A 120 -18.92 8.30 -1.64
N LYS A 121 -19.43 8.14 -2.87
CA LYS A 121 -20.73 7.54 -3.10
C LYS A 121 -20.74 6.08 -2.63
N ALA A 122 -19.77 5.29 -3.05
CA ALA A 122 -19.63 3.89 -2.64
C ALA A 122 -19.47 3.73 -1.12
N GLN A 123 -18.80 4.67 -0.45
CA GLN A 123 -18.68 4.68 1.01
C GLN A 123 -20.06 4.94 1.68
N ARG A 124 -20.83 5.92 1.21
CA ARG A 124 -22.17 6.19 1.74
C ARG A 124 -23.13 5.00 1.57
N GLU A 125 -22.93 4.20 0.53
CA GLU A 125 -23.68 2.98 0.26
C GLU A 125 -23.17 1.76 1.04
N GLY A 126 -22.10 1.91 1.82
CA GLY A 126 -21.52 0.82 2.62
C GLY A 126 -20.61 -0.15 1.85
N LEU A 127 -20.39 0.08 0.56
CA LEU A 127 -19.55 -0.74 -0.32
C LEU A 127 -18.04 -0.54 -0.05
N VAL A 128 -17.68 0.60 0.54
CA VAL A 128 -16.30 0.95 0.90
C VAL A 128 -16.29 1.49 2.33
N LYS A 129 -15.41 0.99 3.19
CA LYS A 129 -15.31 1.45 4.59
C LYS A 129 -14.42 2.68 4.72
N SER A 130 -13.27 2.67 4.04
CA SER A 130 -12.32 3.78 4.02
C SER A 130 -11.87 4.05 2.60
N TYR A 131 -11.56 5.31 2.30
CA TYR A 131 -11.07 5.73 0.99
C TYR A 131 -9.76 6.49 1.16
N GLY A 132 -8.93 6.42 0.13
CA GLY A 132 -7.63 7.07 0.13
C GLY A 132 -7.09 7.25 -1.27
N VAL A 133 -5.82 7.59 -1.33
CA VAL A 133 -5.11 7.85 -2.56
C VAL A 133 -3.77 7.09 -2.58
N SER A 134 -3.17 6.97 -3.75
CA SER A 134 -1.83 6.42 -3.91
C SER A 134 -1.02 7.31 -4.84
N ASN A 135 0.25 7.54 -4.50
CA ASN A 135 1.17 8.36 -5.27
C ASN A 135 0.77 9.85 -5.42
N PHE A 136 -0.10 10.35 -4.56
CA PHE A 136 -0.41 11.77 -4.50
C PHE A 136 0.69 12.50 -3.73
N PHE A 137 1.61 13.13 -4.45
CA PHE A 137 2.62 14.01 -3.85
C PHE A 137 1.98 15.23 -3.18
N PRO A 138 2.72 15.95 -2.32
CA PRO A 138 2.16 16.99 -1.47
C PRO A 138 1.31 18.04 -2.21
N ASP A 139 1.71 18.47 -3.38
CA ASP A 139 1.00 19.46 -4.19
C ASP A 139 -0.39 18.96 -4.62
N ARG A 140 -0.46 17.76 -5.21
CA ARG A 140 -1.74 17.14 -5.65
C ARG A 140 -2.58 16.67 -4.48
N TYR A 141 -1.94 16.24 -3.41
CA TYR A 141 -2.64 15.85 -2.19
C TYR A 141 -3.36 17.06 -1.57
N VAL A 142 -2.65 18.18 -1.39
CA VAL A 142 -3.22 19.42 -0.83
C VAL A 142 -4.32 19.95 -1.74
N ASP A 143 -4.09 19.99 -3.06
CA ASP A 143 -5.10 20.39 -4.05
C ASP A 143 -6.39 19.56 -3.91
N LEU A 144 -6.29 18.22 -3.83
CA LEU A 144 -7.46 17.36 -3.65
C LEU A 144 -8.20 17.67 -2.34
N VAL A 145 -7.49 17.81 -1.22
CA VAL A 145 -8.09 18.05 0.10
C VAL A 145 -8.74 19.42 0.16
N GLU A 146 -8.02 20.48 -0.23
CA GLU A 146 -8.54 21.85 -0.15
C GLU A 146 -9.72 22.09 -1.12
N CYS A 147 -9.68 21.48 -2.32
CA CYS A 147 -10.78 21.62 -3.28
C CYS A 147 -12.03 20.80 -2.90
N THR A 148 -11.86 19.68 -2.21
CA THR A 148 -13.00 18.81 -1.86
C THR A 148 -13.48 18.99 -0.43
N GLY A 149 -12.65 19.53 0.46
CA GLY A 149 -12.89 19.56 1.91
C GLY A 149 -12.88 18.18 2.58
N ILE A 150 -12.39 17.14 1.87
CA ILE A 150 -12.46 15.74 2.32
C ILE A 150 -11.07 15.14 2.36
N VAL A 151 -10.66 14.67 3.54
CA VAL A 151 -9.33 14.13 3.80
C VAL A 151 -9.27 12.64 3.49
N PRO A 152 -8.35 12.17 2.60
CA PRO A 152 -8.09 10.76 2.41
C PRO A 152 -7.65 10.07 3.71
N ALA A 153 -8.15 8.86 3.97
CA ALA A 153 -7.75 8.10 5.15
C ALA A 153 -6.28 7.62 5.06
N VAL A 154 -5.85 7.33 3.85
CA VAL A 154 -4.51 6.79 3.54
C VAL A 154 -3.95 7.45 2.29
N ASN A 155 -2.64 7.72 2.28
CA ASN A 155 -1.87 7.90 1.06
C ASN A 155 -0.81 6.79 0.97
N GLN A 156 -0.91 5.93 -0.05
CA GLN A 156 0.03 4.84 -0.29
C GLN A 156 1.11 5.31 -1.27
N ILE A 157 2.36 5.42 -0.79
CA ILE A 157 3.48 6.00 -1.55
C ILE A 157 4.69 5.07 -1.54
N GLU A 158 5.66 5.30 -2.45
CA GLU A 158 6.97 4.69 -2.35
C GLU A 158 7.57 4.98 -0.99
N GLY A 159 8.00 3.93 -0.27
CA GLY A 159 8.58 4.12 1.05
C GLY A 159 9.55 2.99 1.40
N HIS A 160 10.84 3.35 1.55
CA HIS A 160 11.92 2.43 1.95
C HIS A 160 13.07 3.23 2.57
N VAL A 161 14.10 2.55 3.06
CA VAL A 161 15.23 3.20 3.76
C VAL A 161 15.98 4.23 2.92
N PHE A 162 15.89 4.17 1.58
CA PHE A 162 16.54 5.11 0.65
C PHE A 162 15.61 6.23 0.15
N ASN A 163 14.31 6.12 0.45
CA ASN A 163 13.29 7.14 0.15
C ASN A 163 12.26 7.13 1.28
N GLN A 164 12.53 7.92 2.32
CA GLN A 164 11.78 7.91 3.58
C GLN A 164 10.59 8.87 3.57
N GLN A 165 10.45 9.66 2.51
CA GLN A 165 9.32 10.58 2.29
C GLN A 165 9.09 11.55 3.46
N THR A 166 10.14 12.01 4.12
CA THR A 166 10.06 12.77 5.38
C THR A 166 9.17 14.00 5.23
N LYS A 167 9.40 14.84 4.21
CA LYS A 167 8.61 16.05 3.97
C LYS A 167 7.15 15.74 3.65
N ALA A 168 6.90 14.72 2.83
CA ALA A 168 5.56 14.31 2.44
C ALA A 168 4.77 13.77 3.65
N ARG A 169 5.39 12.90 4.47
CA ARG A 169 4.78 12.36 5.70
C ARG A 169 4.36 13.47 6.67
N ASP A 170 5.21 14.49 6.85
CA ASP A 170 4.90 15.64 7.71
C ASP A 170 3.66 16.42 7.24
N ILE A 171 3.48 16.54 5.92
CA ILE A 171 2.31 17.18 5.34
C ILE A 171 1.06 16.32 5.58
N TYR A 172 1.10 15.03 5.24
CA TYR A 172 -0.07 14.13 5.41
C TYR A 172 -0.46 14.01 6.88
N ALA A 173 0.51 13.99 7.80
CA ALA A 173 0.26 13.94 9.23
C ALA A 173 -0.54 15.15 9.75
N ARG A 174 -0.31 16.36 9.20
CA ARG A 174 -1.07 17.58 9.56
C ARG A 174 -2.56 17.48 9.22
N TYR A 175 -2.89 16.70 8.20
CA TYR A 175 -4.27 16.44 7.80
C TYR A 175 -4.86 15.17 8.47
N GLY A 176 -4.05 14.40 9.18
CA GLY A 176 -4.50 13.14 9.79
C GLY A 176 -4.61 11.97 8.81
N THR A 177 -3.90 12.02 7.67
CA THR A 177 -3.83 10.94 6.69
C THR A 177 -2.71 9.97 7.06
N ALA A 178 -3.04 8.68 7.15
CA ALA A 178 -2.08 7.61 7.36
C ALA A 178 -1.23 7.36 6.10
N VAL A 179 0.01 6.92 6.29
CA VAL A 179 0.92 6.61 5.18
C VAL A 179 1.16 5.10 5.09
N GLN A 180 1.01 4.56 3.88
CA GLN A 180 1.42 3.19 3.56
C GLN A 180 2.62 3.22 2.62
N ALA A 181 3.60 2.36 2.90
CA ALA A 181 4.81 2.20 2.09
C ALA A 181 4.66 1.04 1.11
N TRP A 182 4.58 1.33 -0.19
CA TRP A 182 4.84 0.29 -1.18
C TRP A 182 6.34 0.18 -1.46
N ALA A 183 6.78 -0.99 -1.97
CA ALA A 183 8.18 -1.36 -2.18
C ALA A 183 9.09 -1.16 -0.95
N PRO A 184 8.71 -1.64 0.26
CA PRO A 184 9.47 -1.39 1.49
C PRO A 184 10.90 -1.95 1.45
N PHE A 185 11.20 -2.83 0.49
CA PHE A 185 12.53 -3.38 0.23
C PHE A 185 13.22 -2.75 -0.99
N ALA A 186 12.71 -1.65 -1.55
CA ALA A 186 13.23 -1.05 -2.78
C ALA A 186 13.39 -2.07 -3.94
N GLU A 187 12.61 -3.17 -3.95
CA GLU A 187 12.75 -4.33 -4.86
C GLU A 187 14.20 -4.87 -4.94
N GLY A 188 14.96 -4.78 -3.85
CA GLY A 188 16.35 -5.21 -3.77
C GLY A 188 17.36 -4.25 -4.38
N LYS A 189 16.93 -3.12 -4.95
CA LYS A 189 17.82 -2.08 -5.49
C LYS A 189 18.77 -1.57 -4.39
N ARG A 190 19.89 -0.97 -4.80
CA ARG A 190 20.93 -0.45 -3.90
C ARG A 190 21.41 -1.48 -2.89
N ASN A 191 21.44 -2.75 -3.31
CA ASN A 191 21.90 -3.87 -2.49
C ASN A 191 21.15 -3.96 -1.12
N MET A 192 19.85 -3.64 -1.11
CA MET A 192 19.02 -3.52 0.09
C MET A 192 19.22 -4.69 1.06
N PHE A 193 19.14 -5.93 0.57
CA PHE A 193 19.23 -7.14 1.38
C PHE A 193 20.65 -7.45 1.91
N ARG A 194 21.67 -6.71 1.45
CA ARG A 194 23.07 -6.86 1.88
C ARG A 194 23.72 -5.52 2.25
N ASN A 195 22.90 -4.46 2.42
CA ASN A 195 23.39 -3.15 2.82
C ASN A 195 24.17 -3.26 4.14
N PRO A 196 25.45 -2.82 4.21
CA PRO A 196 26.31 -3.06 5.36
C PRO A 196 25.88 -2.28 6.62
N VAL A 197 25.25 -1.10 6.46
CA VAL A 197 24.73 -0.31 7.58
C VAL A 197 23.59 -1.07 8.24
N ILE A 198 22.61 -1.52 7.46
CA ILE A 198 21.45 -2.27 7.95
C ILE A 198 21.91 -3.62 8.54
N ALA A 199 22.86 -4.31 7.88
CA ALA A 199 23.39 -5.60 8.35
C ALA A 199 24.10 -5.47 9.70
N LYS A 200 24.83 -4.37 9.93
CA LYS A 200 25.48 -4.11 11.23
C LYS A 200 24.42 -3.98 12.34
N ILE A 201 23.35 -3.24 12.09
CA ILE A 201 22.24 -3.09 13.04
C ILE A 201 21.51 -4.43 13.21
N GLY A 202 21.23 -5.14 12.12
CA GLY A 202 20.56 -6.45 12.17
C GLY A 202 21.26 -7.47 13.07
N LYS A 203 22.59 -7.48 13.08
CA LYS A 203 23.40 -8.36 13.98
C LYS A 203 23.11 -8.11 15.46
N GLN A 204 22.86 -6.87 15.88
CA GLN A 204 22.59 -6.51 17.27
C GLN A 204 21.23 -7.08 17.75
N TYR A 205 20.26 -7.17 16.84
CA TYR A 205 18.91 -7.66 17.13
C TYR A 205 18.69 -9.13 16.73
N GLY A 206 19.67 -9.78 16.09
CA GLY A 206 19.51 -11.12 15.53
C GLY A 206 18.47 -11.14 14.38
N LYS A 207 18.37 -10.06 13.61
CA LYS A 207 17.36 -9.85 12.56
C LYS A 207 18.01 -9.61 11.21
N SER A 208 17.29 -9.97 10.14
CA SER A 208 17.73 -9.73 8.75
C SER A 208 17.60 -8.25 8.35
N ASN A 209 18.26 -7.89 7.25
CA ASN A 209 18.10 -6.56 6.67
C ASN A 209 16.64 -6.25 6.32
N ALA A 210 15.88 -7.25 5.87
CA ALA A 210 14.46 -7.09 5.56
C ALA A 210 13.67 -6.72 6.82
N GLN A 211 13.87 -7.44 7.93
CA GLN A 211 13.19 -7.17 9.19
C GLN A 211 13.56 -5.78 9.74
N ILE A 212 14.83 -5.39 9.66
CA ILE A 212 15.29 -4.05 10.11
C ILE A 212 14.62 -2.96 9.27
N ALA A 213 14.57 -3.10 7.94
CA ALA A 213 13.93 -2.12 7.07
C ALA A 213 12.43 -1.98 7.34
N LEU A 214 11.71 -3.08 7.51
CA LEU A 214 10.29 -3.04 7.85
C LEU A 214 10.07 -2.40 9.21
N ARG A 215 10.86 -2.78 10.23
CA ARG A 215 10.75 -2.21 11.58
C ARG A 215 11.05 -0.72 11.60
N PHE A 216 12.04 -0.28 10.83
CA PHE A 216 12.35 1.14 10.65
C PHE A 216 11.14 1.92 10.13
N LEU A 217 10.52 1.46 9.03
CA LEU A 217 9.35 2.12 8.45
C LEU A 217 8.15 2.13 9.41
N LEU A 218 7.92 1.04 10.15
CA LEU A 218 6.89 1.00 11.19
C LEU A 218 7.14 2.04 12.28
N GLN A 219 8.39 2.21 12.73
CA GLN A 219 8.74 3.21 13.76
C GLN A 219 8.68 4.65 13.22
N LEU A 220 8.70 4.84 11.90
CA LEU A 220 8.35 6.11 11.26
C LEU A 220 6.83 6.35 11.15
N GLY A 221 5.99 5.42 11.65
CA GLY A 221 4.54 5.50 11.60
C GLY A 221 3.92 5.08 10.26
N MET A 222 4.67 4.39 9.40
CA MET A 222 4.18 3.91 8.11
C MET A 222 3.68 2.48 8.21
N THR A 223 2.55 2.18 7.61
CA THR A 223 2.13 0.79 7.33
C THR A 223 2.98 0.23 6.20
N VAL A 224 3.45 -1.01 6.29
CA VAL A 224 4.34 -1.62 5.30
C VAL A 224 3.66 -2.75 4.54
N LEU A 225 3.94 -2.83 3.23
CA LEU A 225 3.34 -3.80 2.31
C LEU A 225 4.43 -4.69 1.66
N PRO A 226 5.11 -5.55 2.44
CA PRO A 226 6.06 -6.49 1.86
C PRO A 226 5.36 -7.51 0.96
N LYS A 227 6.06 -7.94 -0.10
CA LYS A 227 5.63 -9.00 -1.02
C LYS A 227 6.65 -10.14 -1.00
N SER A 228 6.17 -11.36 -0.95
CA SER A 228 6.96 -12.56 -1.20
C SER A 228 6.08 -13.69 -1.75
N VAL A 229 6.62 -14.55 -2.60
CA VAL A 229 5.97 -15.80 -3.05
C VAL A 229 6.45 -17.01 -2.24
N HIS A 230 7.35 -16.80 -1.28
CA HIS A 230 7.94 -17.82 -0.42
C HIS A 230 7.42 -17.69 1.01
N LYS A 231 6.74 -18.72 1.51
CA LYS A 231 6.15 -18.73 2.86
C LYS A 231 7.18 -18.44 3.98
N ALA A 232 8.38 -19.00 3.87
CA ALA A 232 9.46 -18.76 4.83
C ALA A 232 9.81 -17.25 4.96
N ARG A 233 9.84 -16.52 3.83
CA ARG A 233 10.06 -15.06 3.85
C ARG A 233 8.83 -14.29 4.36
N MET A 234 7.62 -14.80 4.15
CA MET A 234 6.41 -14.20 4.73
C MET A 234 6.47 -14.28 6.26
N ILE A 235 6.89 -15.43 6.82
CA ILE A 235 7.09 -15.60 8.26
C ILE A 235 8.17 -14.63 8.78
N GLU A 236 9.31 -14.56 8.10
CA GLU A 236 10.40 -13.64 8.44
C GLU A 236 9.93 -12.17 8.44
N ASN A 237 9.26 -11.74 7.38
CA ASN A 237 8.73 -10.37 7.25
C ASN A 237 7.67 -10.04 8.31
N PHE A 238 6.92 -11.03 8.76
CA PHE A 238 5.88 -10.85 9.79
C PHE A 238 6.46 -10.71 11.20
N ASP A 239 7.64 -11.29 11.47
CA ASP A 239 8.33 -11.23 12.77
C ASP A 239 9.11 -9.92 12.97
N ILE A 240 8.38 -8.81 13.02
CA ILE A 240 8.91 -7.44 13.16
C ILE A 240 8.33 -6.67 14.36
N PHE A 241 7.46 -7.31 15.14
CA PHE A 241 6.85 -6.71 16.32
C PHE A 241 7.53 -7.12 17.63
N SER A 242 8.47 -8.10 17.57
CA SER A 242 9.17 -8.65 18.73
C SER A 242 10.34 -7.79 19.22
N PHE A 243 10.72 -6.74 18.48
CA PHE A 243 11.86 -5.86 18.81
C PHE A 243 11.56 -4.41 18.41
N SER A 244 12.38 -3.48 18.90
CA SER A 244 12.35 -2.08 18.52
C SER A 244 13.77 -1.57 18.27
N LEU A 245 13.95 -0.77 17.23
CA LEU A 245 15.21 -0.09 16.96
C LEU A 245 15.43 1.05 17.96
N SER A 246 16.67 1.22 18.42
CA SER A 246 17.06 2.34 19.26
C SER A 246 16.97 3.66 18.49
N ILE A 247 16.96 4.78 19.21
CA ILE A 247 16.99 6.12 18.60
C ILE A 247 18.26 6.31 17.75
N GLU A 248 19.38 5.75 18.18
CA GLU A 248 20.66 5.80 17.47
C GLU A 248 20.60 5.00 16.16
N ASP A 249 20.03 3.78 16.19
CA ASP A 249 19.84 2.97 15.00
C ASP A 249 18.88 3.64 14.00
N MET A 250 17.78 4.21 14.49
CA MET A 250 16.85 5.00 13.66
C MET A 250 17.56 6.16 12.96
N ARG A 251 18.39 6.93 13.69
CA ARG A 251 19.19 8.02 13.10
C ARG A 251 20.21 7.51 12.10
N THR A 252 20.85 6.36 12.39
CA THR A 252 21.83 5.75 11.47
C THR A 252 21.16 5.31 10.17
N ILE A 253 19.98 4.67 10.23
CA ILE A 253 19.24 4.29 9.02
C ILE A 253 18.72 5.53 8.29
N ALA A 254 18.32 6.58 9.02
CA ALA A 254 17.85 7.82 8.42
C ALA A 254 18.91 8.49 7.50
N THR A 255 20.20 8.26 7.72
CA THR A 255 21.28 8.76 6.84
C THR A 255 21.32 8.09 5.46
N LEU A 256 20.56 7.02 5.24
CA LEU A 256 20.48 6.35 3.94
C LEU A 256 19.45 6.99 3.00
N ASP A 257 18.70 7.99 3.46
CA ASP A 257 17.68 8.69 2.68
C ASP A 257 18.33 9.56 1.59
N ASP A 258 17.95 9.29 0.35
CA ASP A 258 18.38 10.13 -0.80
C ASP A 258 17.28 11.10 -1.23
N ASP A 259 16.06 10.97 -0.67
CA ASP A 259 14.86 11.77 -1.04
C ASP A 259 14.53 11.66 -2.56
N GLU A 260 14.87 10.52 -3.18
CA GLU A 260 14.68 10.25 -4.60
C GLU A 260 13.97 8.91 -4.84
N SER A 261 13.07 8.88 -5.84
CA SER A 261 12.42 7.64 -6.26
C SER A 261 13.43 6.70 -6.94
N LEU A 262 13.36 5.42 -6.60
CA LEU A 262 14.11 4.36 -7.28
C LEU A 262 13.30 3.71 -8.43
N PHE A 263 12.07 4.14 -8.68
CA PHE A 263 11.16 3.49 -9.62
C PHE A 263 10.69 4.44 -10.71
N ILE A 264 9.66 5.21 -10.41
CA ILE A 264 9.04 6.13 -11.36
C ILE A 264 8.85 7.51 -10.72
N SER A 265 9.10 8.55 -11.50
CA SER A 265 8.76 9.91 -11.08
C SER A 265 7.36 10.28 -11.57
N HIS A 266 6.44 10.50 -10.63
CA HIS A 266 5.08 10.95 -10.95
C HIS A 266 5.01 12.42 -11.39
N THR A 267 6.14 13.13 -11.33
CA THR A 267 6.31 14.52 -11.80
C THR A 267 7.03 14.60 -13.14
N ASP A 268 7.55 13.47 -13.66
CA ASP A 268 8.15 13.38 -14.99
C ASP A 268 7.07 13.31 -16.07
N PRO A 269 6.97 14.31 -16.98
CA PRO A 269 5.96 14.34 -18.04
C PRO A 269 5.96 13.10 -18.93
N ASP A 270 7.13 12.54 -19.24
CA ASP A 270 7.23 11.37 -20.11
C ASP A 270 6.69 10.11 -19.42
N MET A 271 6.95 9.97 -18.12
CA MET A 271 6.40 8.89 -17.32
C MET A 271 4.87 9.02 -17.17
N VAL A 272 4.37 10.24 -16.93
CA VAL A 272 2.92 10.51 -16.89
C VAL A 272 2.27 10.12 -18.20
N LYS A 273 2.86 10.57 -19.33
CA LYS A 273 2.38 10.21 -20.68
C LYS A 273 2.39 8.69 -20.89
N PHE A 274 3.49 8.03 -20.51
CA PHE A 274 3.61 6.56 -20.61
C PHE A 274 2.48 5.84 -19.85
N LEU A 275 2.21 6.22 -18.60
CA LEU A 275 1.15 5.59 -17.78
C LEU A 275 -0.24 5.82 -18.39
N ILE A 276 -0.52 7.01 -18.93
CA ILE A 276 -1.79 7.32 -19.58
C ILE A 276 -1.93 6.55 -20.90
N ASP A 277 -0.89 6.50 -21.72
CA ASP A 277 -0.93 5.78 -23.00
C ASP A 277 -0.99 4.25 -22.80
N TYR A 278 -0.43 3.73 -21.72
CA TYR A 278 -0.54 2.31 -21.36
C TYR A 278 -2.00 1.90 -21.11
N THR A 279 -2.81 2.80 -20.56
CA THR A 279 -4.24 2.52 -20.35
C THR A 279 -5.02 2.43 -21.65
N LYS A 280 -4.69 3.27 -22.65
CA LYS A 280 -5.38 3.34 -23.96
C LYS A 280 -5.12 2.12 -24.87
N LYS A 281 -4.03 1.37 -24.62
CA LYS A 281 -3.66 0.20 -25.43
C LYS A 281 -4.36 -1.09 -25.01
N LYS A 282 -5.11 -1.07 -23.90
CA LYS A 282 -5.81 -2.23 -23.35
C LYS A 282 -7.33 -2.18 -23.48
N ASP A 283 -7.85 -1.06 -24.01
CA ASP A 283 -9.23 -0.92 -24.49
C ASP A 283 -9.31 -1.29 -25.97
#